data_062c4a2c15ea53ef9ead9f4cdadc94dd
#
_entry.id   062c4a2c15ea53ef9ead9f4cdadc94dd
#
_cell.length_a   1.000
_cell.length_b   1.000
_cell.length_c   1.000
_cell.angle_alpha   90.00
_cell.angle_beta   90.00
_cell.angle_gamma   90.00
#
_symmetry.space_group_name_H-M   'P 1'
#
loop_
_entity.id
_entity.type
_entity.pdbx_description
1 polymer ?
#
loop_
_entity_poly.entity_id
_entity_poly.type
_entity_poly.pdbx_seq_one_letter_code
_entity_poly.pdbx_strand_id
1 'polypeptide(L)'
;MGDALGRPAEGSRTPRFGPAWPISDYQRWPGYQGGRVGTITDDTQLTIVVAECLLTNGCLDPEDLARRLVVWLPDGRGKGVATTQAVQRLTAGIPWYLAGEDSAGNGAAMRAAPIGLLRHAHTGQLRAEAVLSALPTHRNPMAAAGAVAMAAATAWLLGCQPGTCVSSALVTAIQAAIVGLEKEPQPERRPPGRLTTLHDRLGELPALLEQQPEQVLSYLYNGAYVLESVPAALYCFMRSPDDMEQSLLLAANAGYDADSVAAMAGTLGGALGGEAALPQRLLPELEYREELLALADDLWQKALEVG
;
A
#
# COMPACT_ATOMS: atom_id res chain seq x y z
N MET A 1 -3.57 6.50 -8.79
CA MET A 1 -4.55 5.90 -9.73
C MET A 1 -5.36 4.78 -9.07
N GLY A 2 -4.72 3.75 -8.54
CA GLY A 2 -5.40 2.60 -7.94
C GLY A 2 -6.38 2.97 -6.85
N ASP A 3 -5.99 3.81 -5.90
CA ASP A 3 -6.84 4.39 -4.87
C ASP A 3 -8.13 4.98 -5.46
N ALA A 4 -8.01 5.95 -6.36
CA ALA A 4 -9.16 6.62 -6.98
C ALA A 4 -10.03 5.68 -7.83
N LEU A 5 -9.44 4.62 -8.40
CA LEU A 5 -10.16 3.61 -9.20
C LEU A 5 -10.89 2.61 -8.31
N GLY A 6 -10.28 2.19 -7.20
CA GLY A 6 -10.83 1.20 -6.28
C GLY A 6 -11.90 1.74 -5.35
N ARG A 7 -11.83 3.03 -5.02
CA ARG A 7 -12.72 3.67 -4.05
C ARG A 7 -14.22 3.41 -4.27
N PRO A 8 -14.77 3.47 -5.49
CA PRO A 8 -16.19 3.18 -5.73
C PRO A 8 -16.61 1.75 -5.38
N ALA A 9 -15.67 0.81 -5.33
CA ALA A 9 -15.93 -0.60 -5.00
C ALA A 9 -15.68 -0.93 -3.53
N GLU A 10 -15.12 -0.01 -2.73
CA GLU A 10 -14.87 -0.20 -1.31
C GLU A 10 -16.17 -0.57 -0.57
N GLY A 11 -16.08 -1.54 0.34
CA GLY A 11 -17.23 -2.06 1.08
C GLY A 11 -18.12 -3.01 0.30
N SER A 12 -17.91 -3.22 -1.00
CA SER A 12 -18.60 -4.27 -1.76
C SER A 12 -18.14 -5.64 -1.29
N ARG A 13 -19.07 -6.47 -0.79
CA ARG A 13 -18.75 -7.80 -0.26
C ARG A 13 -18.56 -8.88 -1.33
N THR A 14 -18.72 -8.54 -2.58
CA THR A 14 -18.62 -9.50 -3.70
C THR A 14 -17.58 -9.02 -4.70
N PRO A 15 -16.48 -9.77 -4.91
CA PRO A 15 -15.62 -9.56 -6.06
C PRO A 15 -16.47 -9.59 -7.33
N ARG A 16 -16.23 -8.64 -8.24
CA ARG A 16 -17.00 -8.52 -9.47
C ARG A 16 -16.07 -8.72 -10.66
N PHE A 17 -15.84 -9.97 -11.01
CA PHE A 17 -15.07 -10.32 -12.18
C PHE A 17 -15.98 -10.75 -13.31
N GLY A 18 -15.65 -10.38 -14.53
CA GLY A 18 -16.46 -10.73 -15.69
C GLY A 18 -15.92 -10.14 -16.98
N PRO A 19 -16.52 -10.47 -18.14
CA PRO A 19 -16.08 -9.95 -19.43
C PRO A 19 -16.21 -8.43 -19.56
N ALA A 20 -17.02 -7.80 -18.71
CA ALA A 20 -17.06 -6.35 -18.53
C ALA A 20 -16.72 -6.06 -17.06
N TRP A 21 -15.56 -5.48 -16.81
CA TRP A 21 -15.18 -5.01 -15.50
C TRP A 21 -16.21 -3.97 -15.00
N PRO A 22 -16.89 -4.16 -13.85
CA PRO A 22 -17.82 -3.17 -13.32
C PRO A 22 -17.13 -1.83 -13.02
N ILE A 23 -15.88 -1.90 -12.52
CA ILE A 23 -14.97 -0.77 -12.42
C ILE A 23 -13.99 -0.87 -13.58
N SER A 24 -14.19 -0.09 -14.61
CA SER A 24 -13.30 0.01 -15.78
C SER A 24 -12.71 1.41 -15.95
N ASP A 25 -13.25 2.39 -15.21
CA ASP A 25 -12.83 3.78 -15.22
C ASP A 25 -13.19 4.43 -13.89
N TYR A 26 -12.67 5.63 -13.65
CA TYR A 26 -13.04 6.40 -12.46
C TYR A 26 -14.55 6.64 -12.39
N GLN A 27 -15.10 6.43 -11.21
CA GLN A 27 -16.51 6.66 -10.94
C GLN A 27 -16.66 7.72 -9.84
N ARG A 28 -17.79 8.42 -9.84
CA ARG A 28 -18.12 9.32 -8.73
C ARG A 28 -18.39 8.51 -7.48
N TRP A 29 -17.73 8.89 -6.40
CA TRP A 29 -17.95 8.28 -5.10
C TRP A 29 -19.21 8.88 -4.44
N PRO A 30 -20.27 8.06 -4.19
CA PRO A 30 -21.43 8.51 -3.45
C PRO A 30 -21.05 8.81 -1.99
N GLY A 31 -21.31 10.01 -1.52
CA GLY A 31 -21.02 10.43 -0.15
C GLY A 31 -19.86 11.43 -0.01
N TYR A 32 -19.08 11.68 -1.07
CA TYR A 32 -18.16 12.81 -1.10
C TYR A 32 -18.84 14.00 -1.80
N GLN A 33 -19.22 15.03 -1.01
CA GLN A 33 -19.88 16.23 -1.54
C GLN A 33 -18.92 16.98 -2.48
N GLY A 34 -19.30 17.11 -3.73
CA GLY A 34 -18.51 17.75 -4.78
C GLY A 34 -17.52 16.83 -5.50
N GLY A 35 -17.58 15.51 -5.27
CA GLY A 35 -16.63 14.54 -5.80
C GLY A 35 -16.47 14.61 -7.31
N ARG A 36 -15.27 14.99 -7.76
CA ARG A 36 -14.79 14.78 -9.11
C ARG A 36 -14.59 13.28 -9.32
N VAL A 37 -14.63 12.82 -10.54
CA VAL A 37 -14.02 11.54 -10.90
C VAL A 37 -12.50 11.61 -10.66
N GLY A 38 -11.86 10.49 -10.36
CA GLY A 38 -10.42 10.47 -10.10
C GLY A 38 -9.98 11.04 -8.75
N THR A 39 -10.93 11.24 -7.80
CA THR A 39 -10.66 11.74 -6.45
C THR A 39 -9.91 10.68 -5.63
N ILE A 40 -8.84 11.08 -4.96
CA ILE A 40 -8.01 10.26 -4.07
C ILE A 40 -8.57 10.20 -2.64
N THR A 41 -8.14 9.20 -1.87
CA THR A 41 -8.47 9.00 -0.45
C THR A 41 -7.25 9.10 0.45
N ASP A 42 -7.36 8.60 1.70
CA ASP A 42 -6.24 8.57 2.65
C ASP A 42 -5.06 7.71 2.18
N ASP A 43 -5.25 6.72 1.32
CA ASP A 43 -4.14 5.96 0.72
C ASP A 43 -3.12 6.88 0.04
N THR A 44 -3.58 7.71 -0.89
CA THR A 44 -2.71 8.64 -1.61
C THR A 44 -2.32 9.83 -0.73
N GLN A 45 -3.26 10.38 0.06
CA GLN A 45 -2.98 11.50 0.94
C GLN A 45 -1.88 11.18 1.96
N LEU A 46 -1.92 10.00 2.59
CA LEU A 46 -0.90 9.58 3.56
C LEU A 46 0.41 9.18 2.89
N THR A 47 0.38 8.70 1.64
CA THR A 47 1.57 8.52 0.82
C THR A 47 2.29 9.86 0.59
N ILE A 48 1.55 10.93 0.27
CA ILE A 48 2.09 12.29 0.16
C ILE A 48 2.71 12.74 1.49
N VAL A 49 2.01 12.56 2.60
CA VAL A 49 2.49 12.93 3.95
C VAL A 49 3.83 12.24 4.28
N VAL A 50 3.97 10.95 3.96
CA VAL A 50 5.24 10.23 4.15
C VAL A 50 6.33 10.75 3.22
N ALA A 51 6.01 10.99 1.95
CA ALA A 51 6.95 11.52 0.96
C ALA A 51 7.49 12.89 1.37
N GLU A 52 6.62 13.80 1.79
CA GLU A 52 7.01 15.13 2.27
C GLU A 52 7.88 15.07 3.54
N CYS A 53 7.60 14.14 4.46
CA CYS A 53 8.44 13.91 5.63
C CYS A 53 9.86 13.50 5.22
N LEU A 54 9.97 12.56 4.29
CA LEU A 54 11.25 12.08 3.75
C LEU A 54 12.02 13.17 3.01
N LEU A 55 11.37 13.97 2.19
CA LEU A 55 12.00 15.08 1.46
C LEU A 55 12.53 16.13 2.39
N THR A 56 11.74 16.49 3.41
CA THR A 56 12.12 17.53 4.37
C THR A 56 13.34 17.14 5.20
N ASN A 57 13.37 15.88 5.67
CA ASN A 57 14.36 15.44 6.65
C ASN A 57 15.50 14.59 6.05
N GLY A 58 15.38 14.15 4.79
CA GLY A 58 16.30 13.19 4.17
C GLY A 58 16.21 11.76 4.75
N CYS A 59 15.30 11.56 5.70
CA CYS A 59 14.99 10.30 6.37
C CYS A 59 13.58 10.34 6.96
N LEU A 60 13.08 9.20 7.41
CA LEU A 60 11.84 9.19 8.17
C LEU A 60 12.06 9.70 9.59
N ASP A 61 11.57 10.90 9.88
CA ASP A 61 11.47 11.46 11.23
C ASP A 61 10.06 11.18 11.78
N PRO A 62 9.90 10.30 12.79
CA PRO A 62 8.58 9.95 13.31
C PRO A 62 7.88 11.11 14.05
N GLU A 63 8.62 12.09 14.59
CA GLU A 63 8.02 13.28 15.18
C GLU A 63 7.46 14.22 14.13
N ASP A 64 8.18 14.43 13.03
CA ASP A 64 7.70 15.20 11.89
C ASP A 64 6.49 14.50 11.23
N LEU A 65 6.57 13.19 11.02
CA LEU A 65 5.44 12.41 10.52
C LEU A 65 4.21 12.58 11.41
N ALA A 66 4.37 12.48 12.73
CA ALA A 66 3.26 12.66 13.68
C ALA A 66 2.62 14.05 13.57
N ARG A 67 3.43 15.12 13.46
CA ARG A 67 2.93 16.49 13.25
C ARG A 67 2.14 16.62 11.94
N ARG A 68 2.65 16.06 10.85
CA ARG A 68 1.99 16.06 9.54
C ARG A 68 0.67 15.29 9.57
N LEU A 69 0.61 14.16 10.26
CA LEU A 69 -0.63 13.39 10.46
C LEU A 69 -1.70 14.20 11.20
N VAL A 70 -1.31 14.99 12.20
CA VAL A 70 -2.23 15.90 12.92
C VAL A 70 -2.77 16.97 11.98
N VAL A 71 -1.91 17.57 11.14
CA VAL A 71 -2.32 18.58 10.15
C VAL A 71 -3.24 17.96 9.09
N TRP A 72 -2.97 16.73 8.65
CA TRP A 72 -3.77 16.03 7.63
C TRP A 72 -5.18 15.64 8.13
N LEU A 73 -5.37 15.33 9.41
CA LEU A 73 -6.60 14.71 9.91
C LEU A 73 -7.89 15.47 9.57
N PRO A 74 -7.99 16.81 9.63
CA PRO A 74 -9.22 17.53 9.28
C PRO A 74 -9.68 17.28 7.85
N ASP A 75 -8.74 17.21 6.90
CA ASP A 75 -9.00 17.10 5.46
C ASP A 75 -8.89 15.67 4.92
N GLY A 76 -8.60 14.70 5.81
CA GLY A 76 -8.46 13.29 5.45
C GLY A 76 -9.76 12.69 4.92
N ARG A 77 -9.67 11.91 3.85
CA ARG A 77 -10.81 11.27 3.17
C ARG A 77 -10.71 9.75 3.31
N GLY A 78 -11.80 9.07 3.60
CA GLY A 78 -11.80 7.61 3.71
C GLY A 78 -11.08 7.08 4.96
N LYS A 79 -10.85 7.92 5.94
CA LYS A 79 -9.98 7.67 7.11
C LYS A 79 -10.29 6.37 7.84
N GLY A 80 -9.31 5.48 7.91
CA GLY A 80 -9.37 4.27 8.73
C GLY A 80 -9.49 4.58 10.23
N VAL A 81 -10.21 3.71 10.95
CA VAL A 81 -10.50 3.88 12.39
C VAL A 81 -9.21 3.96 13.22
N ALA A 82 -8.26 3.03 13.01
CA ALA A 82 -7.00 3.00 13.76
C ALA A 82 -6.19 4.28 13.56
N THR A 83 -6.04 4.74 12.30
CA THR A 83 -5.36 6.00 11.98
C THR A 83 -6.03 7.19 12.65
N THR A 84 -7.36 7.28 12.55
CA THR A 84 -8.12 8.38 13.16
C THR A 84 -7.93 8.45 14.68
N GLN A 85 -8.06 7.33 15.38
CA GLN A 85 -7.90 7.27 16.83
C GLN A 85 -6.48 7.60 17.27
N ALA A 86 -5.49 7.08 16.57
CA ALA A 86 -4.09 7.38 16.84
C ALA A 86 -3.77 8.86 16.66
N VAL A 87 -4.23 9.47 15.56
CA VAL A 87 -3.99 10.90 15.29
C VAL A 87 -4.73 11.80 16.27
N GLN A 88 -5.91 11.41 16.75
CA GLN A 88 -6.58 12.11 17.85
C GLN A 88 -5.75 12.09 19.14
N ARG A 89 -5.06 10.98 19.45
CA ARG A 89 -4.12 10.92 20.58
C ARG A 89 -2.90 11.81 20.38
N LEU A 90 -2.34 11.84 19.16
CA LEU A 90 -1.26 12.77 18.81
C LEU A 90 -1.70 14.23 19.02
N THR A 91 -2.91 14.58 18.60
CA THR A 91 -3.51 15.91 18.81
C THR A 91 -3.67 16.23 20.30
N ALA A 92 -3.95 15.24 21.12
CA ALA A 92 -4.02 15.37 22.58
C ALA A 92 -2.64 15.39 23.26
N GLY A 93 -1.53 15.38 22.50
CA GLY A 93 -0.16 15.48 23.03
C GLY A 93 0.44 14.13 23.47
N ILE A 94 -0.19 13.00 23.14
CA ILE A 94 0.42 11.67 23.37
C ILE A 94 1.62 11.50 22.43
N PRO A 95 2.80 11.10 22.95
CA PRO A 95 3.99 10.90 22.13
C PRO A 95 3.73 9.88 20.99
N TRP A 96 4.34 10.10 19.83
CA TRP A 96 4.15 9.28 18.63
C TRP A 96 4.35 7.77 18.86
N TYR A 97 5.31 7.40 19.72
CA TYR A 97 5.60 5.99 20.03
C TYR A 97 4.57 5.33 20.98
N LEU A 98 3.62 6.09 21.50
CA LEU A 98 2.51 5.62 22.34
C LEU A 98 1.13 5.84 21.70
N ALA A 99 1.04 6.70 20.70
CA ALA A 99 -0.24 7.11 20.12
C ALA A 99 -0.90 6.03 19.26
N GLY A 100 -0.12 5.21 18.56
CA GLY A 100 -0.62 4.19 17.64
C GLY A 100 -1.51 3.14 18.31
N GLU A 101 -2.46 2.61 17.55
CA GLU A 101 -3.32 1.49 17.94
C GLU A 101 -2.59 0.14 17.84
N ASP A 102 -2.98 -0.85 18.65
CA ASP A 102 -2.60 -2.25 18.43
C ASP A 102 -3.48 -2.85 17.33
N SER A 103 -3.31 -2.35 16.12
CA SER A 103 -4.06 -2.72 14.94
C SER A 103 -3.14 -3.29 13.88
N ALA A 104 -3.50 -4.45 13.35
CA ALA A 104 -2.84 -5.07 12.19
C ALA A 104 -3.48 -4.65 10.86
N GLY A 105 -4.07 -3.45 10.80
CA GLY A 105 -4.60 -2.84 9.59
C GLY A 105 -3.50 -2.45 8.61
N ASN A 106 -3.87 -2.26 7.36
CA ASN A 106 -2.95 -1.97 6.24
C ASN A 106 -2.56 -0.48 6.12
N GLY A 107 -3.08 0.40 6.96
CA GLY A 107 -2.86 1.84 6.85
C GLY A 107 -1.39 2.29 6.89
N ALA A 108 -0.48 1.47 7.44
CA ALA A 108 0.96 1.71 7.35
C ALA A 108 1.55 1.16 6.03
N ALA A 109 1.03 0.04 5.52
CA ALA A 109 1.51 -0.60 4.29
C ALA A 109 1.16 0.22 3.04
N MET A 110 -0.08 0.73 2.95
CA MET A 110 -0.58 1.48 1.80
C MET A 110 0.24 2.75 1.49
N ARG A 111 0.90 3.33 2.49
CA ARG A 111 1.68 4.57 2.40
C ARG A 111 3.20 4.39 2.41
N ALA A 112 3.71 3.14 2.40
CA ALA A 112 5.13 2.85 2.61
C ALA A 112 6.02 3.01 1.36
N ALA A 113 5.45 3.13 0.17
CA ALA A 113 6.17 3.22 -1.10
C ALA A 113 7.27 4.29 -1.16
N PRO A 114 7.07 5.53 -0.68
CA PRO A 114 8.10 6.56 -0.69
C PRO A 114 9.38 6.14 0.04
N ILE A 115 9.25 5.33 1.11
CA ILE A 115 10.40 4.80 1.84
C ILE A 115 11.18 3.82 0.97
N GLY A 116 10.47 2.94 0.25
CA GLY A 116 11.07 2.01 -0.69
C GLY A 116 11.82 2.72 -1.81
N LEU A 117 11.26 3.81 -2.33
CA LEU A 117 11.88 4.63 -3.36
C LEU A 117 13.15 5.32 -2.83
N LEU A 118 13.06 6.02 -1.69
CA LEU A 118 14.19 6.75 -1.11
C LEU A 118 15.33 5.82 -0.68
N ARG A 119 15.02 4.63 -0.18
CA ARG A 119 15.98 3.67 0.41
C ARG A 119 16.22 2.44 -0.45
N HIS A 120 15.98 2.51 -1.76
CA HIS A 120 16.09 1.35 -2.65
C HIS A 120 17.47 0.66 -2.60
N ALA A 121 18.54 1.40 -2.35
CA ALA A 121 19.89 0.87 -2.21
C ALA A 121 20.28 0.48 -0.76
N HIS A 122 19.43 0.78 0.25
CA HIS A 122 19.79 0.69 1.68
C HIS A 122 18.78 -0.12 2.49
N THR A 123 18.79 -1.45 2.33
CA THR A 123 17.80 -2.37 2.92
C THR A 123 17.65 -2.27 4.44
N GLY A 124 18.74 -2.02 5.18
CA GLY A 124 18.70 -1.85 6.63
C GLY A 124 17.97 -0.58 7.06
N GLN A 125 18.22 0.54 6.39
CA GLN A 125 17.54 1.81 6.64
C GLN A 125 16.07 1.74 6.17
N LEU A 126 15.80 1.15 5.01
CA LEU A 126 14.46 0.89 4.52
C LEU A 126 13.61 0.19 5.58
N ARG A 127 14.12 -0.91 6.12
CA ARG A 127 13.41 -1.68 7.15
C ARG A 127 13.14 -0.86 8.40
N ALA A 128 14.15 -0.14 8.92
CA ALA A 128 14.01 0.68 10.11
C ALA A 128 13.00 1.81 9.90
N GLU A 129 13.10 2.54 8.79
CA GLU A 129 12.23 3.66 8.48
C GLU A 129 10.78 3.20 8.20
N ALA A 130 10.57 2.06 7.55
CA ALA A 130 9.23 1.50 7.34
C ALA A 130 8.57 1.10 8.67
N VAL A 131 9.32 0.49 9.60
CA VAL A 131 8.82 0.21 10.96
C VAL A 131 8.47 1.52 11.68
N LEU A 132 9.36 2.51 11.66
CA LEU A 132 9.12 3.82 12.29
C LEU A 132 7.89 4.52 11.72
N SER A 133 7.64 4.41 10.41
CA SER A 133 6.46 5.02 9.76
C SER A 133 5.14 4.43 10.23
N ALA A 134 5.13 3.17 10.67
CA ALA A 134 3.94 2.51 11.16
C ALA A 134 3.56 2.97 12.58
N LEU A 135 4.54 3.15 13.46
CA LEU A 135 4.35 3.32 14.89
C LEU A 135 3.40 4.46 15.30
N PRO A 136 3.40 5.66 14.67
CA PRO A 136 2.49 6.73 15.06
C PRO A 136 1.01 6.39 14.93
N THR A 137 0.66 5.38 14.11
CA THR A 137 -0.74 4.98 13.87
C THR A 137 -1.02 3.52 14.19
N HIS A 138 -0.07 2.61 13.96
CA HIS A 138 -0.23 1.16 14.09
C HIS A 138 0.97 0.57 14.85
N ARG A 139 0.84 0.31 16.14
CA ARG A 139 1.90 -0.28 16.96
C ARG A 139 1.91 -1.81 16.94
N ASN A 140 1.26 -2.40 15.96
CA ASN A 140 1.19 -3.85 15.79
C ASN A 140 2.35 -4.34 14.91
N PRO A 141 3.09 -5.40 15.32
CA PRO A 141 4.20 -5.95 14.53
C PRO A 141 3.79 -6.39 13.12
N MET A 142 2.55 -6.88 12.94
CA MET A 142 2.02 -7.29 11.64
C MET A 142 1.85 -6.10 10.70
N ALA A 143 1.33 -4.95 11.22
CA ALA A 143 1.22 -3.73 10.42
C ALA A 143 2.59 -3.19 10.00
N ALA A 144 3.59 -3.27 10.92
CA ALA A 144 4.97 -2.92 10.59
C ALA A 144 5.56 -3.85 9.52
N ALA A 145 5.30 -5.17 9.61
CA ALA A 145 5.72 -6.13 8.59
C ALA A 145 5.10 -5.80 7.23
N GLY A 146 3.83 -5.41 7.17
CA GLY A 146 3.18 -4.95 5.94
C GLY A 146 3.82 -3.70 5.34
N ALA A 147 4.16 -2.71 6.17
CA ALA A 147 4.87 -1.51 5.72
C ALA A 147 6.25 -1.85 5.14
N VAL A 148 7.02 -2.72 5.83
CA VAL A 148 8.31 -3.20 5.33
C VAL A 148 8.15 -4.01 4.05
N ALA A 149 7.11 -4.86 3.95
CA ALA A 149 6.84 -5.66 2.76
C ALA A 149 6.60 -4.77 1.52
N MET A 150 5.77 -3.74 1.65
CA MET A 150 5.49 -2.82 0.55
C MET A 150 6.70 -1.95 0.18
N ALA A 151 7.42 -1.43 1.17
CA ALA A 151 8.65 -0.67 0.92
C ALA A 151 9.73 -1.54 0.23
N ALA A 152 9.92 -2.78 0.69
CA ALA A 152 10.88 -3.71 0.12
C ALA A 152 10.49 -4.15 -1.31
N ALA A 153 9.20 -4.40 -1.56
CA ALA A 153 8.70 -4.69 -2.89
C ALA A 153 8.96 -3.53 -3.86
N THR A 154 8.66 -2.30 -3.44
CA THR A 154 8.94 -1.09 -4.23
C THR A 154 10.43 -0.97 -4.56
N ALA A 155 11.31 -1.07 -3.54
CA ALA A 155 12.75 -1.00 -3.72
C ALA A 155 13.29 -2.07 -4.66
N TRP A 156 12.81 -3.31 -4.54
CA TRP A 156 13.24 -4.42 -5.38
C TRP A 156 12.84 -4.20 -6.85
N LEU A 157 11.61 -3.75 -7.09
CA LEU A 157 11.08 -3.51 -8.43
C LEU A 157 11.78 -2.37 -9.16
N LEU A 158 12.23 -1.33 -8.45
CA LEU A 158 13.06 -0.25 -9.04
C LEU A 158 14.37 -0.77 -9.64
N GLY A 159 14.88 -1.90 -9.16
CA GLY A 159 16.08 -2.57 -9.73
C GLY A 159 15.76 -3.52 -10.88
N CYS A 160 14.50 -3.74 -11.24
CA CYS A 160 14.06 -4.64 -12.30
C CYS A 160 13.85 -3.91 -13.63
N GLN A 161 13.91 -4.68 -14.72
CA GLN A 161 13.48 -4.21 -16.04
C GLN A 161 12.08 -4.78 -16.33
N PRO A 162 11.17 -4.03 -16.96
CA PRO A 162 9.91 -4.59 -17.46
C PRO A 162 10.16 -5.85 -18.31
N GLY A 163 9.27 -6.83 -18.20
CA GLY A 163 9.42 -8.15 -18.85
C GLY A 163 10.37 -9.13 -18.15
N THR A 164 11.06 -8.71 -17.08
CA THR A 164 12.02 -9.57 -16.35
C THR A 164 11.61 -9.87 -14.92
N CYS A 165 10.46 -9.38 -14.48
CA CYS A 165 9.98 -9.57 -13.11
C CYS A 165 9.69 -11.06 -12.83
N VAL A 166 10.41 -11.64 -11.88
CA VAL A 166 10.20 -13.02 -11.43
C VAL A 166 9.48 -13.02 -10.10
N SER A 167 8.20 -13.41 -10.10
CA SER A 167 7.32 -13.37 -8.93
C SER A 167 7.88 -14.09 -7.72
N SER A 168 8.50 -15.25 -7.89
CA SER A 168 9.12 -15.98 -6.78
C SER A 168 10.32 -15.26 -6.18
N ALA A 169 11.13 -14.56 -6.99
CA ALA A 169 12.26 -13.78 -6.51
C ALA A 169 11.79 -12.54 -5.74
N LEU A 170 10.76 -11.85 -6.21
CA LEU A 170 10.12 -10.74 -5.51
C LEU A 170 9.62 -11.19 -4.12
N VAL A 171 8.86 -12.29 -4.07
CA VAL A 171 8.35 -12.86 -2.83
C VAL A 171 9.49 -13.19 -1.86
N THR A 172 10.55 -13.84 -2.34
CA THR A 172 11.72 -14.18 -1.51
C THR A 172 12.39 -12.92 -0.94
N ALA A 173 12.52 -11.87 -1.75
CA ALA A 173 13.11 -10.60 -1.29
C ALA A 173 12.25 -9.93 -0.20
N ILE A 174 10.93 -9.92 -0.37
CA ILE A 174 10.00 -9.38 0.63
C ILE A 174 10.05 -10.21 1.91
N GLN A 175 9.99 -11.53 1.83
CA GLN A 175 10.06 -12.42 2.97
C GLN A 175 11.36 -12.20 3.77
N ALA A 176 12.50 -12.05 3.09
CA ALA A 176 13.77 -11.74 3.75
C ALA A 176 13.73 -10.39 4.48
N ALA A 177 13.07 -9.38 3.92
CA ALA A 177 12.95 -8.06 4.55
C ALA A 177 12.11 -8.07 5.83
N ILE A 178 11.07 -8.89 5.92
CA ILE A 178 10.15 -8.95 7.07
C ILE A 178 10.55 -9.96 8.15
N VAL A 179 11.57 -10.78 7.92
CA VAL A 179 12.02 -11.80 8.90
C VAL A 179 12.16 -11.20 10.30
N GLY A 180 11.54 -11.87 11.29
CA GLY A 180 11.64 -11.51 12.71
C GLY A 180 10.85 -10.27 13.14
N LEU A 181 10.06 -9.66 12.25
CA LEU A 181 9.12 -8.58 12.62
C LEU A 181 7.82 -9.12 13.21
N GLU A 182 7.35 -10.22 12.66
CA GLU A 182 6.10 -10.83 13.10
C GLU A 182 6.33 -11.66 14.36
N LYS A 183 5.46 -11.49 15.33
CA LYS A 183 5.35 -12.44 16.45
C LYS A 183 4.53 -13.62 15.96
N GLU A 184 4.96 -14.83 16.25
CA GLU A 184 4.11 -16.00 16.05
C GLU A 184 2.76 -15.75 16.77
N PRO A 185 1.63 -15.91 16.08
CA PRO A 185 0.32 -15.77 16.71
C PRO A 185 0.20 -16.79 17.85
N GLN A 186 -0.42 -16.36 18.94
CA GLN A 186 -0.70 -17.27 20.05
C GLN A 186 -1.56 -18.45 19.55
N PRO A 187 -1.17 -19.71 19.82
CA PRO A 187 -1.86 -20.91 19.32
C PRO A 187 -3.36 -20.94 19.58
N GLU A 188 -3.80 -20.30 20.66
CA GLU A 188 -5.18 -20.28 21.15
C GLU A 188 -6.14 -19.46 20.26
N ARG A 189 -5.63 -18.62 19.36
CA ARG A 189 -6.42 -17.77 18.46
C ARG A 189 -6.40 -18.25 17.02
N ARG A 190 -5.81 -19.40 16.73
CA ARG A 190 -5.70 -19.95 15.37
C ARG A 190 -6.93 -20.77 14.98
N PRO A 191 -7.68 -20.39 13.95
CA PRO A 191 -8.52 -21.36 13.24
C PRO A 191 -7.61 -22.46 12.67
N PRO A 192 -7.94 -23.75 12.82
CA PRO A 192 -7.15 -24.83 12.25
C PRO A 192 -6.96 -24.63 10.73
N GLY A 193 -5.71 -24.74 10.26
CA GLY A 193 -5.36 -24.70 8.84
C GLY A 193 -5.23 -23.33 8.18
N ARG A 194 -5.30 -22.22 8.93
CA ARG A 194 -4.99 -20.88 8.38
C ARG A 194 -3.55 -20.47 8.68
N LEU A 195 -2.88 -19.95 7.67
CA LEU A 195 -1.59 -19.27 7.81
C LEU A 195 -1.75 -18.06 8.71
N THR A 196 -0.74 -17.80 9.51
CA THR A 196 -0.83 -16.86 10.62
C THR A 196 0.19 -15.74 10.53
N THR A 197 1.12 -15.83 9.58
CA THR A 197 2.17 -14.82 9.34
C THR A 197 2.06 -14.29 7.91
N LEU A 198 2.44 -13.03 7.73
CA LEU A 198 2.56 -12.44 6.40
C LEU A 198 3.61 -13.18 5.56
N HIS A 199 4.72 -13.59 6.22
CA HIS A 199 5.78 -14.38 5.59
C HIS A 199 5.22 -15.65 4.92
N ASP A 200 4.43 -16.45 5.65
CA ASP A 200 3.87 -17.69 5.12
C ASP A 200 2.84 -17.41 4.02
N ARG A 201 2.00 -16.39 4.24
CA ARG A 201 0.97 -15.96 3.29
C ARG A 201 1.58 -15.53 1.94
N LEU A 202 2.69 -14.79 1.99
CA LEU A 202 3.42 -14.38 0.79
C LEU A 202 4.03 -15.59 0.06
N GLY A 203 4.51 -16.59 0.79
CA GLY A 203 5.08 -17.82 0.21
C GLY A 203 4.10 -18.63 -0.64
N GLU A 204 2.78 -18.46 -0.44
CA GLU A 204 1.76 -19.11 -1.26
C GLU A 204 1.57 -18.45 -2.64
N LEU A 205 1.89 -17.15 -2.77
CA LEU A 205 1.52 -16.36 -3.94
C LEU A 205 1.99 -16.95 -5.27
N PRO A 206 3.23 -17.46 -5.43
CA PRO A 206 3.66 -18.04 -6.70
C PRO A 206 2.75 -19.20 -7.19
N ALA A 207 2.28 -20.06 -6.27
CA ALA A 207 1.37 -21.15 -6.61
C ALA A 207 -0.07 -20.68 -6.89
N LEU A 208 -0.47 -19.56 -6.33
CA LEU A 208 -1.79 -18.97 -6.55
C LEU A 208 -1.91 -18.28 -7.92
N LEU A 209 -0.81 -17.93 -8.57
CA LEU A 209 -0.83 -17.28 -9.89
C LEU A 209 -1.43 -18.16 -10.99
N GLU A 210 -1.39 -19.49 -10.83
CA GLU A 210 -1.98 -20.45 -11.77
C GLU A 210 -3.50 -20.62 -11.61
N GLN A 211 -4.07 -20.05 -10.52
CA GLN A 211 -5.49 -20.22 -10.20
C GLN A 211 -6.34 -19.06 -10.74
N GLN A 212 -7.67 -19.28 -10.76
CA GLN A 212 -8.61 -18.25 -11.21
C GLN A 212 -8.67 -17.10 -10.21
N PRO A 213 -8.64 -15.83 -10.69
CA PRO A 213 -8.59 -14.65 -9.82
C PRO A 213 -9.72 -14.59 -8.79
N GLU A 214 -10.95 -14.98 -9.16
CA GLU A 214 -12.07 -14.98 -8.22
C GLU A 214 -11.83 -15.89 -7.02
N GLN A 215 -11.26 -17.08 -7.27
CA GLN A 215 -10.97 -18.05 -6.21
C GLN A 215 -9.86 -17.53 -5.30
N VAL A 216 -8.80 -16.98 -5.90
CA VAL A 216 -7.65 -16.46 -5.15
C VAL A 216 -8.05 -15.24 -4.32
N LEU A 217 -8.71 -14.26 -4.90
CA LEU A 217 -9.10 -13.05 -4.17
C LEU A 217 -10.15 -13.33 -3.08
N SER A 218 -11.05 -14.30 -3.32
CA SER A 218 -11.94 -14.82 -2.26
C SER A 218 -11.16 -15.50 -1.13
N TYR A 219 -10.11 -16.26 -1.47
CA TYR A 219 -9.25 -16.92 -0.50
C TYR A 219 -8.40 -15.92 0.30
N LEU A 220 -7.86 -14.89 -0.35
CA LEU A 220 -7.07 -13.82 0.29
C LEU A 220 -7.94 -12.87 1.12
N TYR A 221 -9.20 -12.70 0.76
CA TYR A 221 -10.25 -11.92 1.41
C TYR A 221 -10.23 -10.40 1.17
N ASN A 222 -9.16 -9.79 0.70
CA ASN A 222 -9.01 -8.37 0.32
C ASN A 222 -9.52 -7.32 1.33
N GLY A 223 -9.60 -7.62 2.61
CA GLY A 223 -10.00 -6.67 3.65
C GLY A 223 -8.85 -5.77 4.09
N ALA A 224 -9.13 -4.84 5.00
CA ALA A 224 -8.16 -3.89 5.54
C ALA A 224 -7.10 -4.52 6.47
N TYR A 225 -7.11 -5.83 6.66
CA TYR A 225 -6.11 -6.56 7.44
C TYR A 225 -4.87 -6.86 6.59
N VAL A 226 -3.68 -6.63 7.13
CA VAL A 226 -2.40 -6.77 6.40
C VAL A 226 -2.23 -8.15 5.75
N LEU A 227 -2.65 -9.23 6.43
CA LEU A 227 -2.59 -10.60 5.88
C LEU A 227 -3.56 -10.83 4.70
N GLU A 228 -4.43 -9.90 4.43
CA GLU A 228 -5.42 -9.95 3.36
C GLU A 228 -5.01 -9.01 2.22
N SER A 229 -4.89 -7.71 2.51
CA SER A 229 -4.66 -6.67 1.52
C SER A 229 -3.28 -6.69 0.87
N VAL A 230 -2.19 -6.89 1.64
CA VAL A 230 -0.83 -6.91 1.06
C VAL A 230 -0.63 -8.10 0.11
N PRO A 231 -0.99 -9.35 0.49
CA PRO A 231 -0.95 -10.46 -0.47
C PRO A 231 -1.87 -10.28 -1.67
N ALA A 232 -3.07 -9.69 -1.49
CA ALA A 232 -3.98 -9.43 -2.58
C ALA A 232 -3.41 -8.41 -3.59
N ALA A 233 -2.81 -7.32 -3.10
CA ALA A 233 -2.15 -6.32 -3.94
C ALA A 233 -0.98 -6.91 -4.73
N LEU A 234 -0.13 -7.68 -4.06
CA LEU A 234 0.97 -8.40 -4.71
C LEU A 234 0.48 -9.41 -5.74
N TYR A 235 -0.58 -10.17 -5.42
CA TYR A 235 -1.19 -11.09 -6.38
C TYR A 235 -1.70 -10.35 -7.62
N CYS A 236 -2.45 -9.25 -7.45
CA CYS A 236 -2.97 -8.47 -8.56
C CYS A 236 -1.86 -7.92 -9.45
N PHE A 237 -0.77 -7.43 -8.86
CA PHE A 237 0.41 -6.98 -9.59
C PHE A 237 1.11 -8.15 -10.32
N MET A 238 1.45 -9.23 -9.61
CA MET A 238 2.19 -10.36 -10.18
C MET A 238 1.42 -11.11 -11.27
N ARG A 239 0.10 -10.99 -11.29
CA ARG A 239 -0.75 -11.59 -12.33
C ARG A 239 -0.53 -10.94 -13.71
N SER A 240 -0.20 -9.65 -13.74
CA SER A 240 0.03 -8.87 -14.95
C SER A 240 1.09 -7.78 -14.70
N PRO A 241 2.35 -8.14 -14.40
CA PRO A 241 3.37 -7.18 -13.94
C PRO A 241 3.73 -6.14 -14.99
N ASP A 242 3.62 -6.49 -16.28
CA ASP A 242 3.93 -5.61 -17.40
C ASP A 242 2.68 -4.89 -17.97
N ASP A 243 1.52 -5.13 -17.38
CA ASP A 243 0.26 -4.45 -17.72
C ASP A 243 -0.35 -3.84 -16.44
N MET A 244 0.07 -2.62 -16.13
CA MET A 244 -0.38 -1.90 -14.95
C MET A 244 -1.91 -1.70 -14.96
N GLU A 245 -2.51 -1.48 -16.13
CA GLU A 245 -3.95 -1.28 -16.23
C GLU A 245 -4.72 -2.54 -15.82
N GLN A 246 -4.30 -3.71 -16.29
CA GLN A 246 -4.90 -4.98 -15.88
C GLN A 246 -4.72 -5.24 -14.37
N SER A 247 -3.55 -4.94 -13.83
CA SER A 247 -3.29 -5.05 -12.38
C SER A 247 -4.24 -4.16 -11.57
N LEU A 248 -4.43 -2.91 -11.99
CA LEU A 248 -5.32 -1.95 -11.36
C LEU A 248 -6.80 -2.37 -11.48
N LEU A 249 -7.23 -2.81 -12.65
CA LEU A 249 -8.60 -3.28 -12.86
C LEU A 249 -8.92 -4.52 -12.02
N LEU A 250 -7.97 -5.46 -11.93
CA LEU A 250 -8.13 -6.64 -11.10
C LEU A 250 -8.29 -6.26 -9.62
N ALA A 251 -7.43 -5.37 -9.11
CA ALA A 251 -7.44 -4.91 -7.73
C ALA A 251 -8.71 -4.09 -7.40
N ALA A 252 -9.08 -3.14 -8.25
CA ALA A 252 -10.26 -2.29 -8.04
C ALA A 252 -11.58 -3.08 -8.03
N ASN A 253 -11.63 -4.24 -8.71
CA ASN A 253 -12.80 -5.11 -8.74
C ASN A 253 -12.76 -6.22 -7.68
N ALA A 254 -11.73 -6.27 -6.85
CA ALA A 254 -11.59 -7.26 -5.79
C ALA A 254 -12.64 -7.10 -4.67
N GLY A 255 -13.24 -5.92 -4.53
CA GLY A 255 -14.19 -5.61 -3.47
C GLY A 255 -13.52 -5.39 -2.11
N TYR A 256 -14.30 -5.32 -1.05
CA TYR A 256 -13.87 -5.05 0.33
C TYR A 256 -13.02 -3.77 0.44
N ASP A 257 -11.71 -3.84 0.59
CA ASP A 257 -10.77 -2.72 0.70
C ASP A 257 -10.07 -2.46 -0.65
N ALA A 258 -10.90 -2.32 -1.69
CA ALA A 258 -10.45 -2.29 -3.08
C ALA A 258 -9.57 -1.08 -3.41
N ASP A 259 -9.77 0.05 -2.75
CA ASP A 259 -8.95 1.26 -2.90
C ASP A 259 -7.52 1.04 -2.41
N SER A 260 -7.34 0.54 -1.18
CA SER A 260 -6.01 0.22 -0.64
C SER A 260 -5.32 -0.89 -1.43
N VAL A 261 -6.03 -1.96 -1.80
CA VAL A 261 -5.46 -3.04 -2.62
C VAL A 261 -5.00 -2.53 -3.99
N ALA A 262 -5.82 -1.69 -4.65
CA ALA A 262 -5.47 -1.11 -5.93
C ALA A 262 -4.38 -0.03 -5.83
N ALA A 263 -4.35 0.76 -4.74
CA ALA A 263 -3.28 1.71 -4.47
C ALA A 263 -1.92 1.00 -4.35
N MET A 264 -1.86 -0.07 -3.55
CA MET A 264 -0.66 -0.88 -3.38
C MET A 264 -0.24 -1.58 -4.68
N ALA A 265 -1.18 -2.18 -5.42
CA ALA A 265 -0.88 -2.83 -6.72
C ALA A 265 -0.35 -1.81 -7.74
N GLY A 266 -0.95 -0.62 -7.79
CA GLY A 266 -0.52 0.49 -8.64
C GLY A 266 0.88 1.01 -8.28
N THR A 267 1.21 1.05 -6.99
CA THR A 267 2.56 1.36 -6.51
C THR A 267 3.60 0.40 -7.09
N LEU A 268 3.31 -0.90 -7.08
CA LEU A 268 4.22 -1.92 -7.61
C LEU A 268 4.39 -1.81 -9.13
N GLY A 269 3.29 -1.59 -9.86
CA GLY A 269 3.33 -1.35 -11.31
C GLY A 269 4.13 -0.10 -11.67
N GLY A 270 3.94 1.00 -10.93
CA GLY A 270 4.70 2.23 -11.10
C GLY A 270 6.19 2.08 -10.77
N ALA A 271 6.54 1.31 -9.74
CA ALA A 271 7.92 1.03 -9.38
C ALA A 271 8.66 0.21 -10.47
N LEU A 272 7.97 -0.73 -11.11
CA LEU A 272 8.55 -1.54 -12.19
C LEU A 272 8.67 -0.77 -13.50
N GLY A 273 7.60 -0.07 -13.91
CA GLY A 273 7.50 0.47 -15.27
C GLY A 273 7.64 1.98 -15.39
N GLY A 274 7.72 2.69 -14.25
CA GLY A 274 7.82 4.15 -14.23
C GLY A 274 6.59 4.84 -14.86
N GLU A 275 6.78 6.09 -15.27
CA GLU A 275 5.72 6.90 -15.91
C GLU A 275 5.20 6.27 -17.20
N ALA A 276 6.06 5.56 -17.94
CA ALA A 276 5.70 4.93 -19.22
C ALA A 276 4.65 3.82 -19.08
N ALA A 277 4.57 3.17 -17.89
CA ALA A 277 3.57 2.14 -17.61
C ALA A 277 2.22 2.69 -17.18
N LEU A 278 2.11 4.00 -16.89
CA LEU A 278 0.87 4.59 -16.41
C LEU A 278 -0.23 4.51 -17.48
N PRO A 279 -1.44 4.02 -17.15
CA PRO A 279 -2.57 4.01 -18.06
C PRO A 279 -2.95 5.41 -18.51
N GLN A 280 -2.58 5.77 -19.75
CA GLN A 280 -2.70 7.14 -20.28
C GLN A 280 -4.13 7.69 -20.25
N ARG A 281 -5.13 6.81 -20.42
CA ARG A 281 -6.53 7.20 -20.38
C ARG A 281 -7.03 7.64 -18.99
N LEU A 282 -6.36 7.17 -17.91
CA LEU A 282 -6.72 7.50 -16.52
C LEU A 282 -6.02 8.77 -16.00
N LEU A 283 -4.95 9.23 -16.67
CA LEU A 283 -4.17 10.38 -16.22
C LEU A 283 -4.95 11.71 -16.20
N PRO A 284 -5.76 12.05 -17.22
CA PRO A 284 -6.36 13.40 -17.32
C PRO A 284 -7.30 13.75 -16.16
N GLU A 285 -7.96 12.76 -15.56
CA GLU A 285 -8.96 12.97 -14.53
C GLU A 285 -8.42 12.71 -13.11
N LEU A 286 -7.17 12.24 -12.99
CA LEU A 286 -6.55 11.98 -11.69
C LEU A 286 -6.33 13.28 -10.92
N GLU A 287 -6.86 13.34 -9.70
CA GLU A 287 -6.62 14.43 -8.76
C GLU A 287 -5.13 14.49 -8.36
N TYR A 288 -4.57 15.70 -8.25
CA TYR A 288 -3.15 15.95 -7.89
C TYR A 288 -2.13 15.29 -8.82
N ARG A 289 -2.48 15.04 -10.09
CA ARG A 289 -1.58 14.35 -11.03
C ARG A 289 -0.20 15.02 -11.13
N GLU A 290 -0.19 16.33 -11.34
CA GLU A 290 1.06 17.08 -11.57
C GLU A 290 1.91 17.13 -10.29
N GLU A 291 1.25 17.33 -9.15
CA GLU A 291 1.89 17.34 -7.84
C GLU A 291 2.48 15.97 -7.48
N LEU A 292 1.77 14.89 -7.82
CA LEU A 292 2.25 13.52 -7.57
C LEU A 292 3.45 13.17 -8.45
N LEU A 293 3.48 13.59 -9.71
CA LEU A 293 4.63 13.40 -10.61
C LEU A 293 5.83 14.19 -10.10
N ALA A 294 5.65 15.47 -9.76
CA ALA A 294 6.72 16.29 -9.20
C ALA A 294 7.27 15.71 -7.88
N LEU A 295 6.38 15.24 -7.01
CA LEU A 295 6.77 14.60 -5.75
C LEU A 295 7.61 13.33 -5.95
N ALA A 296 7.28 12.54 -6.98
CA ALA A 296 8.03 11.34 -7.33
C ALA A 296 9.43 11.69 -7.86
N ASP A 297 9.53 12.72 -8.71
CA ASP A 297 10.81 13.22 -9.23
C ASP A 297 11.69 13.77 -8.11
N ASP A 298 11.13 14.58 -7.21
CA ASP A 298 11.85 15.12 -6.04
C ASP A 298 12.38 14.01 -5.13
N LEU A 299 11.56 12.99 -4.86
CA LEU A 299 11.98 11.82 -4.08
C LEU A 299 13.09 11.03 -4.77
N TRP A 300 13.01 10.87 -6.08
CA TRP A 300 14.06 10.18 -6.85
C TRP A 300 15.37 10.95 -6.82
N GLN A 301 15.34 12.28 -7.03
CA GLN A 301 16.53 13.10 -6.90
C GLN A 301 17.13 13.01 -5.49
N LYS A 302 16.26 13.05 -4.46
CA LYS A 302 16.69 12.89 -3.08
C LYS A 302 17.32 11.52 -2.82
N ALA A 303 16.78 10.46 -3.41
CA ALA A 303 17.35 9.11 -3.30
C ALA A 303 18.77 9.04 -3.87
N LEU A 304 19.05 9.74 -4.99
CA LEU A 304 20.38 9.83 -5.59
C LEU A 304 21.38 10.64 -4.72
N GLU A 305 20.91 11.58 -3.90
CA GLU A 305 21.75 12.36 -2.99
C GLU A 305 22.16 11.58 -1.73
N VAL A 306 21.29 10.69 -1.25
CA VAL A 306 21.48 9.99 0.04
C VAL A 306 21.89 8.53 -0.15
N GLY A 307 22.00 8.08 -1.41
CA GLY A 307 22.30 6.71 -1.84
C GLY A 307 23.77 6.37 -2.03
#